data_e89348d4d42eb777f30c4ee6635d0a27
#
_entry.id   e89348d4d42eb777f30c4ee6635d0a27
#
_cell.length_a   1.000
_cell.length_b   1.000
_cell.length_c   1.000
_cell.angle_alpha   90.00
_cell.angle_beta   90.00
_cell.angle_gamma   90.00
#
_symmetry.space_group_name_H-M   'P 1'
#
loop_
_entity.id
_entity.type
_entity.pdbx_description
1 polymer ?
#
loop_
_entity_poly.entity_id
_entity_poly.type
_entity_poly.pdbx_seq_one_letter_code
_entity_poly.pdbx_strand_id
1 'polypeptide(L)'
;MNWLVEKMKEDGSKNAIIFKGKEYTYEALVEQIEDYYIIISKQINRGEIVSIISDYSFQSIALFLALYENRNIIVPITTKINQEIVDRIRVANSDYRIEIDDKLNIYKTTEKTEDHPLVIRLQEYHHSGLILFSSGSTGAPKAMIHNLDNLVDSYKGKRGKNIVFLIFLMFDHIGGLNSLLNCLSMGVTMVFPEH
;
A
#
# COMPACT_ATOMS: atom_id res chain seq x y z
N MET A 1 -14.15 -1.24 9.30
CA MET A 1 -12.84 -1.68 8.77
C MET A 1 -13.02 -2.92 7.92
N ASN A 2 -12.07 -3.18 7.01
CA ASN A 2 -12.10 -4.39 6.20
C ASN A 2 -11.72 -5.62 7.05
N TRP A 3 -12.02 -6.81 6.52
CA TRP A 3 -11.79 -8.07 7.23
C TRP A 3 -10.30 -8.30 7.61
N LEU A 4 -9.35 -7.78 6.83
CA LEU A 4 -7.92 -7.98 7.07
C LEU A 4 -7.46 -7.22 8.32
N VAL A 5 -7.90 -5.97 8.48
CA VAL A 5 -7.60 -5.18 9.69
C VAL A 5 -8.29 -5.77 10.92
N GLU A 6 -9.55 -6.22 10.79
CA GLU A 6 -10.22 -6.94 11.90
C GLU A 6 -9.49 -8.23 12.29
N LYS A 7 -8.96 -8.96 11.30
CA LYS A 7 -8.12 -10.14 11.56
C LYS A 7 -6.82 -9.80 12.28
N MET A 8 -6.18 -8.68 11.93
CA MET A 8 -4.96 -8.22 12.61
C MET A 8 -5.20 -7.87 14.08
N LYS A 9 -6.39 -7.37 14.45
CA LYS A 9 -6.76 -7.11 15.85
C LYS A 9 -6.74 -8.40 16.70
N GLU A 10 -7.05 -9.56 16.12
CA GLU A 10 -7.00 -10.84 16.82
C GLU A 10 -5.56 -11.24 17.21
N ASP A 11 -4.55 -10.81 16.46
CA ASP A 11 -3.14 -11.10 16.70
C ASP A 11 -2.48 -10.13 17.73
N GLY A 12 -3.11 -8.98 18.02
CA GLY A 12 -2.84 -8.06 19.12
C GLY A 12 -1.36 -7.81 19.44
N SER A 13 -0.89 -8.31 20.58
CA SER A 13 0.48 -8.11 21.09
C SER A 13 1.56 -8.90 20.36
N LYS A 14 1.20 -9.73 19.38
CA LYS A 14 2.16 -10.47 18.56
C LYS A 14 2.95 -9.51 17.66
N ASN A 15 4.25 -9.79 17.47
CA ASN A 15 5.06 -9.01 16.55
C ASN A 15 4.55 -9.17 15.11
N ALA A 16 4.23 -8.04 14.47
CA ALA A 16 3.83 -7.97 13.06
C ALA A 16 5.04 -7.69 12.16
N ILE A 17 5.85 -6.71 12.54
CA ILE A 17 6.93 -6.16 11.71
C ILE A 17 8.21 -6.04 12.54
N ILE A 18 9.32 -6.52 11.97
CA ILE A 18 10.68 -6.22 12.43
C ILE A 18 11.35 -5.43 11.32
N PHE A 19 11.69 -4.17 11.60
CA PHE A 19 12.29 -3.24 10.65
C PHE A 19 13.42 -2.46 11.32
N LYS A 20 14.64 -2.54 10.77
CA LYS A 20 15.85 -1.88 11.32
C LYS A 20 16.06 -2.19 12.81
N GLY A 21 15.93 -3.47 13.17
CA GLY A 21 16.09 -3.93 14.56
C GLY A 21 14.98 -3.50 15.52
N LYS A 22 13.96 -2.78 15.07
CA LYS A 22 12.81 -2.39 15.87
C LYS A 22 11.63 -3.31 15.60
N GLU A 23 10.98 -3.74 16.68
CA GLU A 23 9.81 -4.60 16.65
C GLU A 23 8.52 -3.79 16.81
N TYR A 24 7.51 -4.12 16.02
CA TYR A 24 6.19 -3.50 16.05
C TYR A 24 5.14 -4.59 16.12
N THR A 25 4.20 -4.48 17.05
CA THR A 25 3.09 -5.42 17.21
C THR A 25 1.98 -5.20 16.19
N TYR A 26 1.08 -6.19 16.06
CA TYR A 26 -0.14 -6.03 15.26
C TYR A 26 -1.05 -4.93 15.84
N GLU A 27 -1.14 -4.82 17.18
CA GLU A 27 -1.86 -3.73 17.86
C GLU A 27 -1.33 -2.36 17.45
N ALA A 28 -0.01 -2.14 17.54
CA ALA A 28 0.62 -0.89 17.12
C ALA A 28 0.41 -0.61 15.63
N LEU A 29 0.40 -1.65 14.77
CA LEU A 29 0.11 -1.49 13.35
C LEU A 29 -1.33 -1.06 13.10
N VAL A 30 -2.30 -1.66 13.80
CA VAL A 30 -3.71 -1.29 13.69
C VAL A 30 -3.95 0.14 14.18
N GLU A 31 -3.38 0.53 15.32
CA GLU A 31 -3.46 1.91 15.82
C GLU A 31 -2.93 2.91 14.79
N GLN A 32 -1.77 2.63 14.20
CA GLN A 32 -1.20 3.51 13.17
C GLN A 32 -2.04 3.58 11.89
N ILE A 33 -2.71 2.47 11.51
CA ILE A 33 -3.66 2.45 10.38
C ILE A 33 -4.86 3.35 10.69
N GLU A 34 -5.42 3.27 11.90
CA GLU A 34 -6.56 4.08 12.33
C GLU A 34 -6.20 5.57 12.36
N ASP A 35 -5.04 5.93 12.89
CA ASP A 35 -4.54 7.31 12.90
C ASP A 35 -4.38 7.87 11.49
N TYR A 36 -3.76 7.11 10.59
CA TYR A 36 -3.59 7.54 9.21
C TYR A 36 -4.92 7.61 8.46
N TYR A 37 -5.84 6.68 8.69
CA TYR A 37 -7.18 6.73 8.11
C TYR A 37 -7.93 8.01 8.50
N ILE A 38 -7.82 8.45 9.76
CA ILE A 38 -8.44 9.71 10.23
C ILE A 38 -7.86 10.92 9.48
N ILE A 39 -6.55 10.94 9.20
CA ILE A 39 -5.91 12.02 8.46
C ILE A 39 -6.33 11.99 6.99
N ILE A 40 -6.25 10.81 6.36
CA ILE A 40 -6.52 10.59 4.93
C ILE A 40 -7.97 10.90 4.60
N SER A 41 -8.93 10.37 5.36
CA SER A 41 -10.36 10.51 5.09
C SER A 41 -10.87 11.96 5.13
N LYS A 42 -10.10 12.87 5.75
CA LYS A 42 -10.40 14.31 5.79
C LYS A 42 -9.88 15.09 4.57
N GLN A 43 -8.89 14.54 3.86
CA GLN A 43 -8.14 15.26 2.82
C GLN A 43 -8.25 14.62 1.44
N ILE A 44 -8.48 13.31 1.38
CA ILE A 44 -8.46 12.51 0.16
C ILE A 44 -9.80 11.79 0.03
N ASN A 45 -10.49 12.01 -1.08
CA ASN A 45 -11.76 11.33 -1.34
C ASN A 45 -11.55 9.86 -1.72
N ARG A 46 -12.58 9.07 -1.53
CA ARG A 46 -12.61 7.67 -2.01
C ARG A 46 -12.45 7.62 -3.52
N GLY A 47 -11.75 6.63 -4.01
CA GLY A 47 -11.51 6.42 -5.44
C GLY A 47 -10.40 7.29 -6.04
N GLU A 48 -9.89 8.29 -5.32
CA GLU A 48 -8.75 9.08 -5.79
C GLU A 48 -7.47 8.24 -5.85
N ILE A 49 -6.61 8.51 -6.82
CA ILE A 49 -5.35 7.81 -7.06
C ILE A 49 -4.26 8.43 -6.21
N VAL A 50 -3.61 7.64 -5.37
CA VAL A 50 -2.62 8.11 -4.39
C VAL A 50 -1.29 7.40 -4.55
N SER A 51 -0.24 8.14 -4.89
CA SER A 51 1.13 7.64 -4.93
C SER A 51 1.79 7.68 -3.55
N ILE A 52 2.34 6.56 -3.09
CA ILE A 52 3.18 6.45 -1.89
C ILE A 52 4.64 6.44 -2.34
N ILE A 53 5.41 7.48 -1.95
CA ILE A 53 6.83 7.58 -2.28
C ILE A 53 7.65 7.01 -1.13
N SER A 54 7.74 5.70 -1.08
CA SER A 54 8.47 4.97 -0.03
C SER A 54 8.63 3.49 -0.41
N ASP A 55 9.68 2.85 0.09
CA ASP A 55 9.74 1.40 0.17
C ASP A 55 9.17 0.93 1.52
N TYR A 56 9.28 -0.36 1.84
CA TYR A 56 8.79 -0.92 3.09
C TYR A 56 9.34 -0.21 4.32
N SER A 57 8.44 0.16 5.17
CA SER A 57 8.65 0.59 6.54
C SER A 57 7.36 0.29 7.33
N PHE A 58 7.40 0.38 8.65
CA PHE A 58 6.20 0.28 9.45
C PHE A 58 5.16 1.33 9.03
N GLN A 59 5.60 2.56 8.79
CA GLN A 59 4.74 3.67 8.40
C GLN A 59 4.15 3.49 6.98
N SER A 60 4.94 3.03 6.01
CA SER A 60 4.44 2.85 4.64
C SER A 60 3.44 1.71 4.53
N ILE A 61 3.61 0.64 5.31
CA ILE A 61 2.64 -0.46 5.40
C ILE A 61 1.34 0.02 6.04
N ALA A 62 1.42 0.77 7.16
CA ALA A 62 0.25 1.36 7.80
C ALA A 62 -0.49 2.34 6.86
N LEU A 63 0.24 3.19 6.13
CA LEU A 63 -0.32 4.10 5.14
C LEU A 63 -1.03 3.36 4.00
N PHE A 64 -0.40 2.32 3.45
CA PHE A 64 -1.00 1.50 2.39
C PHE A 64 -2.35 0.91 2.84
N LEU A 65 -2.39 0.37 4.06
CA LEU A 65 -3.60 -0.22 4.62
C LEU A 65 -4.65 0.84 4.96
N ALA A 66 -4.26 2.03 5.41
CA ALA A 66 -5.17 3.14 5.65
C ALA A 66 -5.80 3.68 4.34
N LEU A 67 -5.02 3.78 3.27
CA LEU A 67 -5.53 4.12 1.93
C LEU A 67 -6.47 3.05 1.38
N TYR A 68 -6.17 1.77 1.64
CA TYR A 68 -7.06 0.66 1.31
C TYR A 68 -8.39 0.77 2.07
N GLU A 69 -8.38 1.08 3.38
CA GLU A 69 -9.59 1.36 4.16
C GLU A 69 -10.40 2.55 3.59
N ASN A 70 -9.71 3.59 3.12
CA ASN A 70 -10.34 4.75 2.50
C ASN A 70 -10.84 4.48 1.06
N ARG A 71 -10.61 3.26 0.52
CA ARG A 71 -10.98 2.86 -0.84
C ARG A 71 -10.31 3.70 -1.93
N ASN A 72 -9.03 4.00 -1.75
CA ASN A 72 -8.21 4.67 -2.75
C ASN A 72 -7.63 3.69 -3.77
N ILE A 73 -7.14 4.24 -4.89
CA ILE A 73 -6.31 3.52 -5.85
C ILE A 73 -4.87 3.85 -5.51
N ILE A 74 -4.10 2.85 -5.11
CA ILE A 74 -2.80 3.02 -4.49
C ILE A 74 -1.68 2.74 -5.50
N VAL A 75 -0.65 3.60 -5.49
CA VAL A 75 0.49 3.51 -6.39
C VAL A 75 1.78 3.52 -5.56
N PRO A 76 2.33 2.38 -5.13
CA PRO A 76 3.62 2.34 -4.48
C PRO A 76 4.74 2.72 -5.48
N ILE A 77 5.66 3.57 -5.05
CA ILE A 77 6.82 4.01 -5.84
C ILE A 77 8.05 3.96 -4.94
N THR A 78 8.98 3.06 -5.21
CA THR A 78 10.16 2.80 -4.36
C THR A 78 11.45 3.44 -4.89
N THR A 79 11.47 3.86 -6.17
CA THR A 79 12.65 4.52 -6.75
C THR A 79 13.00 5.82 -6.02
N LYS A 80 14.30 6.11 -5.94
CA LYS A 80 14.84 7.37 -5.39
C LYS A 80 15.20 8.39 -6.50
N ILE A 81 14.96 8.04 -7.77
CA ILE A 81 15.27 8.88 -8.92
C ILE A 81 14.10 9.82 -9.17
N ASN A 82 14.28 11.12 -8.91
CA ASN A 82 13.22 12.13 -9.01
C ASN A 82 12.47 12.10 -10.36
N GLN A 83 13.18 11.94 -11.48
CA GLN A 83 12.54 11.90 -12.79
C GLN A 83 11.61 10.69 -12.93
N GLU A 84 12.01 9.51 -12.44
CA GLU A 84 11.16 8.32 -12.47
C GLU A 84 9.94 8.47 -11.56
N ILE A 85 10.08 9.13 -10.40
CA ILE A 85 8.96 9.42 -9.51
C ILE A 85 7.93 10.29 -10.25
N VAL A 86 8.38 11.38 -10.87
CA VAL A 86 7.51 12.29 -11.64
C VAL A 86 6.82 11.56 -12.80
N ASP A 87 7.58 10.76 -13.56
CA ASP A 87 7.04 10.01 -14.69
C ASP A 87 6.00 8.97 -14.25
N ARG A 88 6.24 8.25 -13.15
CA ARG A 88 5.29 7.26 -12.62
C ARG A 88 4.03 7.92 -12.07
N ILE A 89 4.14 9.05 -11.36
CA ILE A 89 3.00 9.85 -10.88
C ILE A 89 2.13 10.30 -12.06
N ARG A 90 2.76 10.81 -13.12
CA ARG A 90 2.07 11.27 -14.33
C ARG A 90 1.39 10.10 -15.08
N VAL A 91 2.10 8.99 -15.28
CA VAL A 91 1.54 7.80 -15.97
C VAL A 91 0.41 7.16 -15.18
N ALA A 92 0.50 7.14 -13.84
CA ALA A 92 -0.58 6.68 -12.98
C ALA A 92 -1.76 7.67 -12.90
N ASN A 93 -1.61 8.89 -13.41
CA ASN A 93 -2.59 9.98 -13.28
C ASN A 93 -2.99 10.25 -11.82
N SER A 94 -1.99 10.25 -10.90
CA SER A 94 -2.23 10.35 -9.46
C SER A 94 -2.84 11.70 -9.07
N ASP A 95 -3.85 11.68 -8.20
CA ASP A 95 -4.45 12.87 -7.60
C ASP A 95 -3.57 13.45 -6.50
N TYR A 96 -2.90 12.55 -5.76
CA TYR A 96 -2.02 12.92 -4.65
C TYR A 96 -0.73 12.11 -4.68
N ARG A 97 0.32 12.69 -4.12
CA ARG A 97 1.51 11.97 -3.67
C ARG A 97 1.68 12.14 -2.17
N ILE A 98 2.10 11.10 -1.48
CA ILE A 98 2.40 11.11 -0.06
C ILE A 98 3.85 10.69 0.14
N GLU A 99 4.58 11.53 0.86
CA GLU A 99 5.94 11.28 1.32
C GLU A 99 5.92 11.10 2.84
N ILE A 100 6.71 10.17 3.35
CA ILE A 100 6.74 9.83 4.77
C ILE A 100 8.12 10.21 5.32
N ASP A 101 8.13 11.24 6.14
CA ASP A 101 9.27 11.60 6.98
C ASP A 101 8.88 11.36 8.45
N ASP A 102 9.01 12.38 9.31
CA ASP A 102 8.48 12.33 10.69
C ASP A 102 6.94 12.38 10.72
N LYS A 103 6.31 12.79 9.63
CA LYS A 103 4.86 12.88 9.43
C LYS A 103 4.47 12.54 7.99
N LEU A 104 3.16 12.41 7.74
CA LEU A 104 2.63 12.33 6.39
C LEU A 104 2.65 13.72 5.72
N ASN A 105 3.37 13.84 4.61
CA ASN A 105 3.35 15.02 3.76
C ASN A 105 2.49 14.71 2.53
N ILE A 106 1.28 15.28 2.48
CA ILE A 106 0.28 15.05 1.43
C ILE A 106 0.33 16.21 0.45
N TYR A 107 0.63 15.92 -0.81
CA TYR A 107 0.69 16.90 -1.88
C TYR A 107 -0.34 16.56 -2.96
N LYS A 108 -1.18 17.53 -3.31
CA LYS A 108 -2.07 17.41 -4.46
C LYS A 108 -1.27 17.57 -5.76
N THR A 109 -1.50 16.71 -6.74
CA THR A 109 -0.88 16.84 -8.06
C THR A 109 -1.62 17.88 -8.91
N THR A 110 -0.90 18.60 -9.77
CA THR A 110 -1.47 19.69 -10.57
C THR A 110 -1.77 19.29 -12.02
N GLU A 111 -1.15 18.21 -12.49
CA GLU A 111 -1.27 17.73 -13.87
C GLU A 111 -2.09 16.45 -13.90
N LYS A 112 -3.41 16.60 -13.97
CA LYS A 112 -4.32 15.47 -14.12
C LYS A 112 -4.96 15.49 -15.51
N THR A 113 -5.03 14.30 -16.14
CA THR A 113 -5.75 14.04 -17.38
C THR A 113 -7.03 13.22 -17.09
N GLU A 114 -7.73 12.79 -18.12
CA GLU A 114 -8.84 11.83 -17.94
C GLU A 114 -8.32 10.49 -17.39
N ASP A 115 -9.09 9.91 -16.47
CA ASP A 115 -8.74 8.61 -15.91
C ASP A 115 -8.91 7.49 -16.93
N HIS A 116 -8.03 6.50 -16.85
CA HIS A 116 -8.12 5.32 -17.69
C HIS A 116 -9.45 4.57 -17.44
N PRO A 117 -10.13 3.99 -18.46
CA PRO A 117 -11.41 3.31 -18.30
C PRO A 117 -11.43 2.22 -17.19
N LEU A 118 -10.31 1.53 -16.95
CA LEU A 118 -10.22 0.55 -15.85
C LEU A 118 -10.22 1.22 -14.46
N VAL A 119 -9.66 2.44 -14.35
CA VAL A 119 -9.73 3.26 -13.12
C VAL A 119 -11.16 3.68 -12.87
N ILE A 120 -11.82 4.26 -13.88
CA ILE A 120 -13.24 4.65 -13.82
C ILE A 120 -14.10 3.47 -13.36
N ARG A 121 -13.87 2.29 -13.92
CA ARG A 121 -14.59 1.08 -13.54
C ARG A 121 -14.38 0.71 -12.06
N LEU A 122 -13.17 0.81 -11.52
CA LEU A 122 -12.92 0.58 -10.09
C LEU A 122 -13.69 1.58 -9.23
N GLN A 123 -13.70 2.87 -9.63
CA GLN A 123 -14.40 3.94 -8.94
C GLN A 123 -15.93 3.73 -8.94
N GLU A 124 -16.52 3.38 -10.09
CA GLU A 124 -17.95 3.09 -10.25
C GLU A 124 -18.42 1.94 -9.36
N TYR A 125 -17.61 0.89 -9.23
CA TYR A 125 -17.90 -0.26 -8.36
C TYR A 125 -17.43 -0.06 -6.91
N HIS A 126 -16.92 1.11 -6.57
CA HIS A 126 -16.39 1.44 -5.24
C HIS A 126 -15.30 0.47 -4.76
N HIS A 127 -14.50 -0.06 -5.66
CA HIS A 127 -13.37 -0.92 -5.36
C HIS A 127 -12.10 -0.12 -5.09
N SER A 128 -11.29 -0.62 -4.15
CA SER A 128 -9.90 -0.19 -4.02
C SER A 128 -9.08 -0.71 -5.20
N GLY A 129 -8.13 0.09 -5.65
CA GLY A 129 -7.25 -0.25 -6.75
C GLY A 129 -5.78 -0.31 -6.35
N LEU A 130 -4.99 -0.95 -7.20
CA LEU A 130 -3.54 -0.98 -7.09
C LEU A 130 -2.95 -0.77 -8.48
N ILE A 131 -2.05 0.22 -8.62
CA ILE A 131 -1.29 0.45 -9.85
C ILE A 131 0.18 0.13 -9.59
N LEU A 132 0.72 -0.79 -10.35
CA LEU A 132 2.13 -1.17 -10.32
C LEU A 132 2.77 -0.91 -11.69
N PHE A 133 4.09 -0.77 -11.69
CA PHE A 133 4.84 -0.56 -12.92
C PHE A 133 5.69 -1.77 -13.28
N SER A 134 5.69 -2.13 -14.57
CA SER A 134 6.66 -3.06 -15.12
C SER A 134 7.76 -2.29 -15.85
N SER A 135 8.97 -2.86 -15.85
CA SER A 135 10.05 -2.40 -16.70
C SER A 135 9.67 -2.64 -18.17
N GLY A 136 9.24 -1.60 -18.86
CA GLY A 136 8.93 -1.70 -20.29
C GLY A 136 10.21 -1.91 -21.11
N SER A 137 10.17 -2.79 -22.10
CA SER A 137 11.27 -2.98 -23.08
C SER A 137 11.64 -1.70 -23.85
N THR A 138 10.77 -0.68 -23.80
CA THR A 138 10.93 0.63 -24.47
C THR A 138 11.47 1.73 -23.53
N GLY A 139 11.83 1.41 -22.28
CA GLY A 139 12.32 2.37 -21.31
C GLY A 139 11.25 3.22 -20.60
N ALA A 140 10.02 3.30 -21.14
CA ALA A 140 8.93 4.01 -20.48
C ALA A 140 8.20 3.09 -19.48
N PRO A 141 7.82 3.59 -18.27
CA PRO A 141 7.08 2.79 -17.31
C PRO A 141 5.69 2.41 -17.84
N LYS A 142 5.34 1.12 -17.74
CA LYS A 142 4.00 0.63 -18.10
C LYS A 142 3.20 0.36 -16.84
N ALA A 143 2.09 1.09 -16.65
CA ALA A 143 1.18 0.91 -15.53
C ALA A 143 0.31 -0.35 -15.73
N MET A 144 0.17 -1.13 -14.68
CA MET A 144 -0.72 -2.28 -14.57
C MET A 144 -1.71 -2.02 -13.45
N ILE A 145 -3.01 -2.11 -13.77
CA ILE A 145 -4.09 -1.82 -12.82
C ILE A 145 -4.67 -3.15 -12.30
N HIS A 146 -4.75 -3.27 -10.98
CA HIS A 146 -5.33 -4.43 -10.28
C HIS A 146 -6.50 -3.98 -9.40
N ASN A 147 -7.51 -4.84 -9.29
CA ASN A 147 -8.53 -4.71 -8.25
C ASN A 147 -7.92 -5.21 -6.92
N LEU A 148 -7.68 -4.28 -5.99
CA LEU A 148 -7.02 -4.58 -4.71
C LEU A 148 -7.95 -5.37 -3.77
N ASP A 149 -9.26 -5.15 -3.82
CA ASP A 149 -10.22 -5.91 -3.03
C ASP A 149 -10.16 -7.40 -3.40
N ASN A 150 -10.17 -7.73 -4.69
CA ASN A 150 -10.04 -9.11 -5.15
C ASN A 150 -8.71 -9.74 -4.73
N LEU A 151 -7.62 -8.96 -4.77
CA LEU A 151 -6.31 -9.43 -4.34
C LEU A 151 -6.32 -9.74 -2.83
N VAL A 152 -6.79 -8.83 -2.00
CA VAL A 152 -6.88 -9.02 -0.54
C VAL A 152 -7.83 -10.17 -0.22
N ASP A 153 -8.98 -10.26 -0.87
CA ASP A 153 -9.97 -11.31 -0.65
C ASP A 153 -9.48 -12.72 -0.98
N SER A 154 -8.49 -12.84 -1.87
CA SER A 154 -7.87 -14.13 -2.19
C SER A 154 -7.15 -14.79 -0.99
N TYR A 155 -6.89 -14.01 0.07
CA TYR A 155 -6.25 -14.50 1.30
C TYR A 155 -7.23 -14.79 2.43
N LYS A 156 -8.54 -14.59 2.25
CA LYS A 156 -9.56 -14.92 3.26
C LYS A 156 -9.53 -16.41 3.67
N GLY A 157 -9.76 -16.65 4.95
CA GLY A 157 -9.86 -18.01 5.51
C GLY A 157 -8.52 -18.74 5.69
N LYS A 158 -7.39 -18.07 5.50
CA LYS A 158 -6.08 -18.68 5.79
C LYS A 158 -5.90 -18.89 7.29
N ARG A 159 -5.33 -20.03 7.65
CA ARG A 159 -5.02 -20.35 9.04
C ARG A 159 -3.84 -19.53 9.53
N GLY A 160 -3.94 -19.01 10.74
CA GLY A 160 -2.85 -18.34 11.43
C GLY A 160 -1.60 -19.23 11.53
N LYS A 161 -0.41 -18.60 11.43
CA LYS A 161 0.88 -19.28 11.55
C LYS A 161 1.78 -18.53 12.53
N ASN A 162 2.52 -19.28 13.32
CA ASN A 162 3.53 -18.71 14.21
C ASN A 162 4.92 -18.92 13.61
N ILE A 163 5.25 -18.15 12.57
CA ILE A 163 6.54 -18.17 11.87
C ILE A 163 7.02 -16.74 11.64
N VAL A 164 8.30 -16.61 11.38
CA VAL A 164 8.94 -15.37 10.92
C VAL A 164 9.18 -15.48 9.41
N PHE A 165 8.80 -14.48 8.65
CA PHE A 165 8.91 -14.47 7.19
C PHE A 165 9.74 -13.28 6.71
N LEU A 166 10.75 -13.53 5.89
CA LEU A 166 11.57 -12.50 5.27
C LEU A 166 10.89 -12.00 3.97
N ILE A 167 10.54 -10.72 3.92
CA ILE A 167 10.05 -10.05 2.71
C ILE A 167 11.23 -9.32 2.07
N PHE A 168 11.69 -9.79 0.91
CA PHE A 168 12.86 -9.24 0.22
C PHE A 168 12.55 -8.57 -1.12
N LEU A 169 11.33 -8.76 -1.65
CA LEU A 169 10.86 -8.06 -2.84
C LEU A 169 10.34 -6.67 -2.46
N MET A 170 10.56 -5.68 -3.30
CA MET A 170 10.21 -4.28 -3.07
C MET A 170 8.70 -4.05 -2.97
N PHE A 171 8.32 -2.94 -2.35
CA PHE A 171 6.92 -2.58 -2.10
C PHE A 171 6.12 -2.31 -3.39
N ASP A 172 6.74 -1.85 -4.45
CA ASP A 172 6.14 -1.63 -5.78
C ASP A 172 6.16 -2.88 -6.68
N HIS A 173 6.47 -4.06 -6.12
CA HIS A 173 6.46 -5.32 -6.84
C HIS A 173 5.31 -6.21 -6.39
N ILE A 174 4.55 -6.78 -7.34
CA ILE A 174 3.38 -7.63 -7.02
C ILE A 174 3.73 -8.81 -6.10
N GLY A 175 4.90 -9.42 -6.25
CA GLY A 175 5.36 -10.51 -5.37
C GLY A 175 5.61 -10.05 -3.94
N GLY A 176 6.12 -8.83 -3.74
CA GLY A 176 6.31 -8.22 -2.42
C GLY A 176 4.97 -7.97 -1.73
N LEU A 177 4.03 -7.33 -2.43
CA LEU A 177 2.69 -7.08 -1.91
C LEU A 177 1.91 -8.38 -1.64
N ASN A 178 2.02 -9.39 -2.51
CA ASN A 178 1.43 -10.70 -2.27
C ASN A 178 2.00 -11.32 -0.97
N SER A 179 3.31 -11.24 -0.75
CA SER A 179 3.94 -11.73 0.47
C SER A 179 3.45 -10.98 1.70
N LEU A 180 3.40 -9.65 1.64
CA LEU A 180 2.88 -8.78 2.71
C LEU A 180 1.43 -9.17 3.08
N LEU A 181 0.51 -9.14 2.11
CA LEU A 181 -0.91 -9.41 2.34
C LEU A 181 -1.16 -10.84 2.85
N ASN A 182 -0.42 -11.81 2.31
CA ASN A 182 -0.48 -13.19 2.76
C ASN A 182 0.01 -13.34 4.22
N CYS A 183 1.11 -12.70 4.59
CA CYS A 183 1.63 -12.71 5.95
C CYS A 183 0.65 -12.05 6.95
N LEU A 184 0.12 -10.88 6.60
CA LEU A 184 -0.88 -10.18 7.41
C LEU A 184 -2.14 -11.04 7.64
N SER A 185 -2.62 -11.74 6.60
CA SER A 185 -3.81 -12.61 6.71
C SER A 185 -3.61 -13.82 7.62
N MET A 186 -2.35 -14.24 7.84
CA MET A 186 -1.98 -15.38 8.68
C MET A 186 -1.42 -14.99 10.05
N GLY A 187 -1.32 -13.69 10.37
CA GLY A 187 -0.70 -13.23 11.61
C GLY A 187 0.78 -13.62 11.74
N VAL A 188 1.55 -13.54 10.66
CA VAL A 188 2.96 -13.88 10.59
C VAL A 188 3.82 -12.68 10.96
N THR A 189 4.92 -12.88 11.68
CA THR A 189 5.92 -11.82 11.89
C THR A 189 6.75 -11.62 10.64
N MET A 190 6.79 -10.40 10.12
CA MET A 190 7.52 -10.04 8.90
C MET A 190 8.83 -9.34 9.22
N VAL A 191 9.91 -9.74 8.56
CA VAL A 191 11.22 -9.07 8.63
C VAL A 191 11.50 -8.44 7.28
N PHE A 192 11.90 -7.19 7.29
CA PHE A 192 12.30 -6.46 6.09
C PHE A 192 13.80 -6.19 6.14
N PRO A 193 14.58 -6.53 5.09
CA PRO A 193 16.00 -6.25 5.05
C PRO A 193 16.27 -4.74 5.02
N GLU A 194 17.42 -4.34 5.53
CA GLU A 194 17.94 -2.99 5.32
C GLU A 194 18.54 -2.91 3.91
N HIS A 195 18.12 -1.91 3.14
CA HIS A 195 18.63 -1.59 1.80
C HIS A 195 19.46 -0.30 1.83
#